data_d964417fb8d94f6cba85fa8278112906
#
_entry.id   d964417fb8d94f6cba85fa8278112906
#
_cell.length_a   1.000
_cell.length_b   1.000
_cell.length_c   1.000
_cell.angle_alpha   90.00
_cell.angle_beta   90.00
_cell.angle_gamma   90.00
#
_symmetry.space_group_name_H-M   'P 1'
#
loop_
_entity.id
_entity.type
_entity.pdbx_description
1 polymer ?
#
loop_
_entity_poly.entity_id
_entity_poly.type
_entity_poly.pdbx_seq_one_letter_code
_entity_poly.pdbx_strand_id
1 'polypeptide(L)'
;AYAHKVHKVAIHVDDSDPKRQNMALNNAFNVNAFYESKGEKVIIEVVAYGPGLMMLREDKSKVKDRIAKMSLELPNLSFAACGNTRKKMEKKEGKELVLVSEAKQVPSGVVRLMELQEQGYSYIRP
;
A
#
# COMPACT_ATOMS: atom_id res chain seq x y z
N ALA A 1 -4.41 -33.70 4.94
CA ALA A 1 -4.81 -32.30 5.02
C ALA A 1 -3.84 -31.43 4.27
N TYR A 2 -4.34 -30.55 3.50
CA TYR A 2 -3.49 -29.65 2.72
C TYR A 2 -3.26 -28.38 3.53
N ALA A 3 -1.98 -28.05 3.72
CA ALA A 3 -1.65 -26.72 4.22
C ALA A 3 -1.99 -25.72 3.13
N HIS A 4 -2.92 -24.82 3.39
CA HIS A 4 -3.20 -23.73 2.48
C HIS A 4 -2.01 -22.80 2.45
N LYS A 5 -1.40 -22.66 1.29
CA LYS A 5 -0.30 -21.74 1.12
C LYS A 5 -0.83 -20.31 1.20
N VAL A 6 -0.15 -19.49 1.99
CA VAL A 6 -0.44 -18.06 2.09
C VAL A 6 0.73 -17.30 1.48
N HIS A 7 0.45 -16.58 0.42
CA HIS A 7 1.42 -15.71 -0.24
C HIS A 7 1.34 -14.34 0.41
N LYS A 8 2.47 -13.64 0.45
CA LYS A 8 2.55 -12.33 1.09
C LYS A 8 3.38 -11.41 0.20
N VAL A 9 2.88 -10.23 -0.09
CA VAL A 9 3.59 -9.26 -0.91
C VAL A 9 3.49 -7.87 -0.34
N ALA A 10 4.63 -7.18 -0.29
CA ALA A 10 4.74 -5.77 0.05
C ALA A 10 4.99 -5.01 -1.25
N ILE A 11 4.05 -4.15 -1.62
CA ILE A 11 4.17 -3.33 -2.82
C ILE A 11 4.58 -1.92 -2.39
N HIS A 12 5.73 -1.48 -2.88
CA HIS A 12 6.36 -0.22 -2.49
C HIS A 12 5.99 0.88 -3.48
N VAL A 13 5.47 1.99 -2.99
CA VAL A 13 5.16 3.15 -3.82
C VAL A 13 5.91 4.36 -3.27
N ASP A 14 6.86 4.88 -4.07
CA ASP A 14 7.67 6.05 -3.73
C ASP A 14 7.56 7.18 -4.74
N ASP A 15 6.57 7.14 -5.61
CA ASP A 15 6.40 8.07 -6.72
C ASP A 15 5.05 8.77 -6.65
N SER A 16 5.03 10.06 -6.94
CA SER A 16 3.81 10.87 -6.98
C SER A 16 3.04 10.73 -8.29
N ASP A 17 3.62 10.06 -9.29
CA ASP A 17 2.97 9.90 -10.60
C ASP A 17 1.77 8.94 -10.46
N PRO A 18 0.55 9.41 -10.81
CA PRO A 18 -0.63 8.54 -10.77
C PRO A 18 -0.50 7.28 -11.61
N LYS A 19 0.29 7.29 -12.68
CA LYS A 19 0.53 6.10 -13.50
C LYS A 19 1.23 5.01 -12.70
N ARG A 20 2.24 5.40 -11.91
CA ARG A 20 2.96 4.47 -11.05
C ARG A 20 2.06 3.95 -9.94
N GLN A 21 1.27 4.83 -9.36
CA GLN A 21 0.34 4.48 -8.30
C GLN A 21 -0.74 3.52 -8.81
N ASN A 22 -1.25 3.77 -10.00
CA ASN A 22 -2.21 2.85 -10.63
C ASN A 22 -1.57 1.51 -10.98
N MET A 23 -0.30 1.49 -11.38
CA MET A 23 0.42 0.24 -11.64
C MET A 23 0.52 -0.59 -10.36
N ALA A 24 0.80 0.05 -9.23
CA ALA A 24 0.84 -0.64 -7.95
C ALA A 24 -0.51 -1.26 -7.61
N LEU A 25 -1.60 -0.53 -7.83
CA LEU A 25 -2.95 -1.04 -7.61
C LEU A 25 -3.30 -2.17 -8.59
N ASN A 26 -2.86 -2.06 -9.85
CA ASN A 26 -3.00 -3.15 -10.83
C ASN A 26 -2.27 -4.40 -10.36
N ASN A 27 -1.05 -4.24 -9.82
CA ASN A 27 -0.28 -5.37 -9.31
C ASN A 27 -1.01 -6.06 -8.17
N ALA A 28 -1.56 -5.29 -7.24
CA ALA A 28 -2.33 -5.83 -6.12
C ALA A 28 -3.53 -6.63 -6.63
N PHE A 29 -4.28 -6.06 -7.56
CA PHE A 29 -5.44 -6.73 -8.15
C PHE A 29 -5.03 -8.03 -8.85
N ASN A 30 -3.98 -7.98 -9.66
CA ASN A 30 -3.55 -9.14 -10.44
C ASN A 30 -3.02 -10.27 -9.56
N VAL A 31 -2.26 -9.93 -8.52
CA VAL A 31 -1.75 -10.91 -7.56
C VAL A 31 -2.92 -11.61 -6.86
N ASN A 32 -3.89 -10.83 -6.41
CA ASN A 32 -5.07 -11.39 -5.74
C ASN A 32 -5.85 -12.32 -6.67
N ALA A 33 -6.11 -11.87 -7.90
CA ALA A 33 -6.88 -12.65 -8.86
C ALA A 33 -6.18 -13.97 -9.20
N PHE A 34 -4.86 -13.93 -9.35
CA PHE A 34 -4.09 -15.12 -9.70
C PHE A 34 -4.18 -16.18 -8.59
N TYR A 35 -3.91 -15.81 -7.35
CA TYR A 35 -3.92 -16.79 -6.25
C TYR A 35 -5.33 -17.21 -5.89
N GLU A 36 -6.31 -16.32 -5.99
CA GLU A 36 -7.71 -16.68 -5.80
C GLU A 36 -8.15 -17.74 -6.80
N SER A 37 -7.71 -17.63 -8.06
CA SER A 37 -8.03 -18.63 -9.10
C SER A 37 -7.46 -20.01 -8.78
N LYS A 38 -6.43 -20.08 -7.95
CA LYS A 38 -5.81 -21.33 -7.51
C LYS A 38 -6.32 -21.82 -6.16
N GLY A 39 -7.26 -21.11 -5.56
CA GLY A 39 -7.74 -21.43 -4.22
C GLY A 39 -6.71 -21.16 -3.13
N GLU A 40 -5.71 -20.32 -3.39
CA GLU A 40 -4.66 -19.96 -2.45
C GLU A 40 -4.89 -18.56 -1.92
N LYS A 41 -4.44 -18.31 -0.69
CA LYS A 41 -4.59 -17.00 -0.06
C LYS A 41 -3.39 -16.11 -0.36
N VAL A 42 -3.62 -14.80 -0.40
CA VAL A 42 -2.55 -13.81 -0.50
C VAL A 42 -2.87 -12.65 0.43
N ILE A 43 -1.84 -12.12 1.06
CA ILE A 43 -1.93 -10.90 1.88
C ILE A 43 -1.10 -9.83 1.17
N ILE A 44 -1.68 -8.68 0.95
CA ILE A 44 -1.06 -7.59 0.18
C ILE A 44 -1.02 -6.34 1.05
N GLU A 45 0.16 -5.77 1.22
CA GLU A 45 0.30 -4.48 1.88
C GLU A 45 1.02 -3.52 0.93
N VAL A 46 0.39 -2.39 0.66
CA VAL A 46 0.98 -1.31 -0.13
C VAL A 46 1.60 -0.33 0.86
N VAL A 47 2.91 -0.10 0.73
CA VAL A 47 3.64 0.83 1.61
C VAL A 47 4.02 2.06 0.81
N ALA A 48 3.53 3.23 1.23
CA ALA A 48 3.75 4.48 0.54
C ALA A 48 4.59 5.42 1.40
N TYR A 49 5.71 5.91 0.84
CA TYR A 49 6.56 6.90 1.50
C TYR A 49 7.12 7.90 0.48
N GLY A 50 7.74 8.98 0.98
CA GLY A 50 8.23 10.04 0.11
C GLY A 50 7.11 10.57 -0.77
N PRO A 51 7.39 10.90 -2.03
CA PRO A 51 6.37 11.37 -2.97
C PRO A 51 5.21 10.40 -3.15
N GLY A 52 5.41 9.10 -2.91
CA GLY A 52 4.37 8.09 -3.01
C GLY A 52 3.25 8.28 -1.99
N LEU A 53 3.52 8.97 -0.88
CA LEU A 53 2.49 9.23 0.12
C LEU A 53 1.32 10.04 -0.45
N MET A 54 1.53 10.74 -1.56
CA MET A 54 0.47 11.50 -2.23
C MET A 54 -0.75 10.64 -2.55
N MET A 55 -0.55 9.35 -2.83
CA MET A 55 -1.68 8.46 -3.14
C MET A 55 -2.61 8.23 -1.95
N LEU A 56 -2.11 8.47 -0.73
CA LEU A 56 -2.87 8.25 0.51
C LEU A 56 -3.35 9.55 1.16
N ARG A 57 -3.11 10.70 0.54
CA ARG A 57 -3.59 11.99 1.04
C ARG A 57 -5.03 12.22 0.58
N GLU A 58 -5.89 12.54 1.52
CA GLU A 58 -7.30 12.81 1.23
C GLU A 58 -7.46 13.97 0.23
N ASP A 59 -6.62 15.01 0.35
CA ASP A 59 -6.73 16.24 -0.46
C ASP A 59 -6.07 16.15 -1.83
N LYS A 60 -5.12 15.22 -2.03
CA LYS A 60 -4.27 15.21 -3.22
C LYS A 60 -4.30 13.91 -4.01
N SER A 61 -4.79 12.83 -3.43
CA SER A 61 -4.77 11.53 -4.10
C SER A 61 -5.63 11.53 -5.36
N LYS A 62 -5.03 11.10 -6.47
CA LYS A 62 -5.73 10.92 -7.75
C LYS A 62 -6.21 9.49 -7.93
N VAL A 63 -5.97 8.63 -6.94
CA VAL A 63 -6.40 7.23 -6.96
C VAL A 63 -7.29 6.90 -5.76
N LYS A 64 -7.77 7.90 -5.07
CA LYS A 64 -8.55 7.77 -3.84
C LYS A 64 -9.78 6.88 -4.03
N ASP A 65 -10.55 7.12 -5.08
CA ASP A 65 -11.78 6.36 -5.34
C ASP A 65 -11.46 4.89 -5.64
N ARG A 66 -10.36 4.65 -6.35
CA ARG A 66 -9.93 3.29 -6.67
C ARG A 66 -9.46 2.55 -5.40
N ILE A 67 -8.75 3.24 -4.52
CA ILE A 67 -8.34 2.68 -3.22
C ILE A 67 -9.56 2.27 -2.42
N ALA A 68 -10.56 3.15 -2.33
CA ALA A 68 -11.79 2.87 -1.60
C ALA A 68 -12.51 1.64 -2.16
N LYS A 69 -12.64 1.57 -3.48
CA LYS A 69 -13.30 0.46 -4.15
C LYS A 69 -12.55 -0.85 -3.93
N MET A 70 -11.24 -0.84 -4.14
CA MET A 70 -10.42 -2.04 -3.97
C MET A 70 -10.41 -2.54 -2.53
N SER A 71 -10.39 -1.63 -1.56
CA SER A 71 -10.42 -2.00 -0.15
C SER A 71 -11.73 -2.69 0.24
N LEU A 72 -12.84 -2.30 -0.38
CA LEU A 72 -14.12 -2.99 -0.17
C LEU A 72 -14.13 -4.37 -0.80
N GLU A 73 -13.51 -4.53 -1.96
CA GLU A 73 -13.49 -5.80 -2.70
C GLU A 73 -12.44 -6.78 -2.18
N LEU A 74 -11.31 -6.26 -1.66
CA LEU A 74 -10.17 -7.06 -1.24
C LEU A 74 -9.88 -6.86 0.25
N PRO A 75 -10.50 -7.66 1.14
CA PRO A 75 -10.24 -7.52 2.58
C PRO A 75 -8.80 -7.87 2.99
N ASN A 76 -8.06 -8.52 2.11
CA ASN A 76 -6.65 -8.90 2.30
C ASN A 76 -5.66 -7.84 1.83
N LEU A 77 -6.14 -6.69 1.38
CA LEU A 77 -5.34 -5.55 0.94
C LEU A 77 -5.32 -4.49 2.04
N SER A 78 -4.13 -3.99 2.37
CA SER A 78 -3.96 -2.91 3.33
C SER A 78 -2.98 -1.87 2.79
N PHE A 79 -3.02 -0.66 3.37
CA PHE A 79 -2.17 0.47 2.96
C PHE A 79 -1.48 1.03 4.19
N ALA A 80 -0.16 1.15 4.11
CA ALA A 80 0.67 1.72 5.17
C ALA A 80 1.23 3.07 4.73
N ALA A 81 0.95 4.10 5.52
CA ALA A 81 1.41 5.47 5.26
C ALA A 81 2.60 5.80 6.16
N CYS A 82 3.70 6.24 5.55
CA CYS A 82 4.93 6.58 6.27
C CYS A 82 4.74 7.83 7.15
N GLY A 83 4.85 7.65 8.47
CA GLY A 83 4.73 8.75 9.43
C GLY A 83 5.86 9.78 9.28
N ASN A 84 7.08 9.34 8.98
CA ASN A 84 8.20 10.26 8.75
C ASN A 84 7.93 11.18 7.56
N THR A 85 7.43 10.63 6.46
CA THR A 85 7.08 11.43 5.28
C THR A 85 5.96 12.41 5.61
N ARG A 86 4.92 11.94 6.31
CA ARG A 86 3.80 12.79 6.71
C ARG A 86 4.26 13.99 7.52
N LYS A 87 5.13 13.77 8.51
CA LYS A 87 5.67 14.83 9.34
C LYS A 87 6.44 15.87 8.52
N LYS A 88 7.25 15.41 7.57
CA LYS A 88 8.01 16.31 6.69
C LYS A 88 7.10 17.15 5.83
N MET A 89 6.07 16.55 5.26
CA MET A 89 5.09 17.27 4.45
C MET A 89 4.32 18.30 5.28
N GLU A 90 3.89 17.90 6.48
CA GLU A 90 3.17 18.79 7.39
C GLU A 90 4.03 20.00 7.76
N LYS A 91 5.30 19.76 8.08
CA LYS A 91 6.24 20.83 8.41
C LYS A 91 6.44 21.78 7.25
N LYS A 92 6.61 21.24 6.05
CA LYS A 92 6.83 22.03 4.83
C LYS A 92 5.59 22.85 4.47
N GLU A 93 4.41 22.27 4.60
CA GLU A 93 3.15 22.89 4.18
C GLU A 93 2.52 23.74 5.29
N GLY A 94 3.00 23.61 6.54
CA GLY A 94 2.47 24.36 7.66
C GLY A 94 1.06 23.99 8.07
N LYS A 95 0.65 22.74 7.80
CA LYS A 95 -0.69 22.24 8.15
C LYS A 95 -0.67 20.74 8.36
N GLU A 96 -1.68 20.23 9.08
CA GLU A 96 -1.87 18.80 9.22
C GLU A 96 -2.38 18.21 7.92
N LEU A 97 -1.92 16.98 7.62
CA LEU A 97 -2.40 16.21 6.49
C LEU A 97 -3.45 15.22 6.95
N VAL A 98 -4.52 15.09 6.19
CA VAL A 98 -5.52 14.06 6.41
C VAL A 98 -5.24 12.91 5.46
N LEU A 99 -5.09 11.71 5.98
CA LEU A 99 -4.92 10.51 5.18
C LEU A 99 -6.29 9.93 4.82
N VAL A 100 -6.36 9.21 3.70
CA VAL A 100 -7.58 8.48 3.35
C VAL A 100 -7.87 7.45 4.46
N SER A 101 -9.13 7.14 4.67
CA SER A 101 -9.55 6.27 5.77
C SER A 101 -8.97 4.85 5.68
N GLU A 102 -8.63 4.39 4.48
CA GLU A 102 -8.03 3.08 4.25
C GLU A 102 -6.57 3.00 4.68
N ALA A 103 -5.91 4.14 4.87
CA ALA A 103 -4.51 4.17 5.21
C ALA A 103 -4.29 4.00 6.71
N LYS A 104 -3.31 3.19 7.07
CA LYS A 104 -2.84 3.03 8.45
C LYS A 104 -1.47 3.64 8.54
N GLN A 105 -1.25 4.57 9.49
CA GLN A 105 0.06 5.17 9.66
C GLN A 105 1.02 4.21 10.35
N VAL A 106 2.24 4.12 9.81
CA VAL A 106 3.37 3.43 10.42
C VAL A 106 4.46 4.46 10.72
N PRO A 107 5.33 4.24 11.73
CA PRO A 107 6.37 5.23 12.05
C PRO A 107 7.30 5.54 10.89
N SER A 108 7.69 4.51 10.12
CA SER A 108 8.63 4.63 9.02
C SER A 108 8.26 3.64 7.93
N GLY A 109 8.11 4.13 6.71
CA GLY A 109 7.78 3.26 5.57
C GLY A 109 8.89 2.28 5.24
N VAL A 110 10.15 2.74 5.26
CA VAL A 110 11.28 1.85 4.96
C VAL A 110 11.44 0.77 6.04
N VAL A 111 11.26 1.12 7.31
CA VAL A 111 11.30 0.13 8.39
C VAL A 111 10.14 -0.86 8.24
N ARG A 112 8.96 -0.37 7.85
CA ARG A 112 7.81 -1.26 7.62
C ARG A 112 8.12 -2.27 6.52
N LEU A 113 8.77 -1.86 5.45
CA LEU A 113 9.19 -2.77 4.38
C LEU A 113 10.17 -3.83 4.91
N MET A 114 11.12 -3.42 5.75
CA MET A 114 12.05 -4.37 6.38
C MET A 114 11.31 -5.40 7.23
N GLU A 115 10.38 -4.92 8.07
CA GLU A 115 9.58 -5.81 8.93
C GLU A 115 8.77 -6.81 8.11
N LEU A 116 8.16 -6.36 7.03
CA LEU A 116 7.37 -7.22 6.16
C LEU A 116 8.26 -8.28 5.50
N GLN A 117 9.43 -7.87 5.00
CA GLN A 117 10.37 -8.82 4.40
C GLN A 117 10.88 -9.83 5.42
N GLU A 118 11.12 -9.41 6.67
CA GLU A 118 11.51 -10.32 7.75
C GLU A 118 10.39 -11.31 8.09
N GLN A 119 9.14 -10.94 7.81
CA GLN A 119 7.98 -11.82 7.97
C GLN A 119 7.70 -12.69 6.74
N GLY A 120 8.57 -12.66 5.74
CA GLY A 120 8.45 -13.50 4.55
C GLY A 120 7.69 -12.89 3.39
N TYR A 121 7.42 -11.59 3.42
CA TYR A 121 6.79 -10.91 2.29
C TYR A 121 7.75 -10.78 1.12
N SER A 122 7.25 -11.05 -0.09
CA SER A 122 7.95 -10.67 -1.31
C SER A 122 7.89 -9.16 -1.46
N TYR A 123 8.96 -8.58 -1.99
CA TYR A 123 9.04 -7.13 -2.18
C TYR A 123 8.90 -6.79 -3.66
N ILE A 124 7.94 -5.93 -3.99
CA ILE A 124 7.70 -5.48 -5.35
C ILE A 124 7.70 -3.95 -5.36
N ARG A 125 8.50 -3.38 -6.24
CA ARG A 125 8.50 -1.94 -6.51
C ARG A 125 8.12 -1.74 -7.97
N PRO A 126 6.90 -1.30 -8.25
CA PRO A 126 6.42 -1.09 -9.62
C PRO A 126 7.16 0.00 -10.37
#